data_7cba02086756023bc56dac685674492c
#
_entry.id   7cba02086756023bc56dac685674492c
#
_cell.length_a   1.000
_cell.length_b   1.000
_cell.length_c   1.000
_cell.angle_alpha   90.00
_cell.angle_beta   90.00
_cell.angle_gamma   90.00
#
_symmetry.space_group_name_H-M   'P 1'
#
loop_
_entity.id
_entity.type
_entity.pdbx_description
1 polymer ?
#
loop_
_entity_poly.entity_id
_entity_poly.type
_entity_poly.pdbx_seq_one_letter_code
_entity_poly.pdbx_strand_id
1 'polypeptide(L)'
;AIDLIFHPGTVAETYNIGGFKEWKNIDIIKVVINTVDRLLGRAEGEDMNLITYVTDRAGHDMRYAIDSRKLQAELGWEPSLQFEEGIEKTVRWYLDNQEWMDNITSGDYEKYYDDMYKNR
;
A
#
# COMPACT_ATOMS: atom_id res chain seq x y z
N ALA A 1 6.03 -1.60 15.85
CA ALA A 1 5.95 -3.08 15.97
C ALA A 1 7.33 -3.70 16.12
N ILE A 2 8.24 -3.53 15.16
CA ILE A 2 9.56 -4.21 15.15
C ILE A 2 10.33 -3.97 16.45
N ASP A 3 10.41 -2.75 16.93
CA ASP A 3 11.07 -2.42 18.20
C ASP A 3 10.45 -3.14 19.41
N LEU A 4 9.10 -3.18 19.48
CA LEU A 4 8.38 -3.92 20.51
C LEU A 4 8.62 -5.43 20.44
N ILE A 5 8.73 -6.01 19.25
CA ILE A 5 9.02 -7.43 19.10
C ILE A 5 10.47 -7.73 19.53
N PHE A 6 11.39 -6.83 19.21
CA PHE A 6 12.82 -7.02 19.51
C PHE A 6 13.13 -6.94 21.01
N HIS A 7 12.50 -6.02 21.73
CA HIS A 7 12.81 -5.80 23.16
C HIS A 7 11.96 -6.67 24.12
N PRO A 8 10.61 -6.54 24.19
CA PRO A 8 9.78 -7.33 25.07
C PRO A 8 9.20 -8.61 24.43
N GLY A 9 9.42 -8.85 23.14
CA GLY A 9 8.89 -10.04 22.46
C GLY A 9 9.49 -11.34 23.00
N THR A 10 8.70 -12.41 22.92
CA THR A 10 9.15 -13.75 23.33
C THR A 10 10.09 -14.35 22.28
N VAL A 11 11.26 -14.83 22.72
CA VAL A 11 12.25 -15.46 21.85
C VAL A 11 11.66 -16.70 21.15
N ALA A 12 11.94 -16.83 19.85
CA ALA A 12 11.45 -17.90 18.98
C ALA A 12 9.94 -17.87 18.69
N GLU A 13 9.23 -16.80 19.06
CA GLU A 13 7.83 -16.59 18.68
C GLU A 13 7.71 -15.82 17.35
N THR A 14 6.61 -16.06 16.64
CA THR A 14 6.29 -15.37 15.40
C THR A 14 5.15 -14.38 15.63
N TYR A 15 5.31 -13.17 15.14
CA TYR A 15 4.31 -12.11 15.21
C TYR A 15 3.95 -11.61 13.81
N ASN A 16 2.66 -11.61 13.50
CA ASN A 16 2.16 -10.98 12.30
C ASN A 16 1.94 -9.48 12.56
N ILE A 17 2.38 -8.63 11.62
CA ILE A 17 2.21 -7.17 11.68
C ILE A 17 1.25 -6.78 10.57
N GLY A 18 0.09 -6.21 10.91
CA GLY A 18 -0.90 -5.77 9.94
C GLY A 18 -1.91 -4.80 10.55
N GLY A 19 -2.58 -4.06 9.69
CA GLY A 19 -3.70 -3.21 10.09
C GLY A 19 -4.96 -4.05 10.40
N PHE A 20 -5.95 -3.42 11.05
CA PHE A 20 -7.19 -4.10 11.45
C PHE A 20 -8.25 -4.16 10.34
N LYS A 21 -8.03 -3.48 9.23
CA LYS A 21 -8.94 -3.45 8.08
C LYS A 21 -8.40 -4.28 6.93
N GLU A 22 -9.29 -5.07 6.34
CA GLU A 22 -9.02 -5.79 5.10
C GLU A 22 -9.51 -4.97 3.92
N TRP A 23 -8.68 -4.86 2.89
CA TRP A 23 -8.98 -4.10 1.70
C TRP A 23 -8.90 -4.97 0.45
N LYS A 24 -9.85 -4.81 -0.47
CA LYS A 24 -9.70 -5.32 -1.83
C LYS A 24 -8.81 -4.37 -2.63
N ASN A 25 -8.03 -4.91 -3.56
CA ASN A 25 -7.15 -4.10 -4.40
C ASN A 25 -7.87 -2.94 -5.08
N ILE A 26 -9.06 -3.19 -5.63
CA ILE A 26 -9.86 -2.14 -6.29
C ILE A 26 -10.29 -1.02 -5.32
N ASP A 27 -10.58 -1.34 -4.06
CA ASP A 27 -10.97 -0.33 -3.08
C ASP A 27 -9.76 0.52 -2.65
N ILE A 28 -8.58 -0.08 -2.53
CA ILE A 28 -7.31 0.65 -2.32
C ILE A 28 -7.05 1.62 -3.47
N ILE A 29 -7.18 1.16 -4.72
CA ILE A 29 -6.99 2.00 -5.91
C ILE A 29 -7.93 3.21 -5.87
N LYS A 30 -9.21 3.02 -5.55
CA LYS A 30 -10.17 4.10 -5.44
C LYS A 30 -9.81 5.11 -4.34
N VAL A 31 -9.35 4.62 -3.18
CA VAL A 31 -8.88 5.50 -2.09
C VAL A 31 -7.68 6.33 -2.55
N VAL A 32 -6.73 5.72 -3.25
CA VAL A 32 -5.56 6.43 -3.80
C VAL A 32 -6.00 7.50 -4.81
N ILE A 33 -6.84 7.15 -5.79
CA ILE A 33 -7.34 8.09 -6.80
C ILE A 33 -8.04 9.28 -6.14
N ASN A 34 -9.02 9.03 -5.27
CA ASN A 34 -9.74 10.09 -4.57
C ASN A 34 -8.80 10.98 -3.75
N THR A 35 -7.77 10.41 -3.15
CA THR A 35 -6.78 11.15 -2.38
C THR A 35 -5.94 12.05 -3.28
N VAL A 36 -5.48 11.53 -4.43
CA VAL A 36 -4.72 12.30 -5.43
C VAL A 36 -5.57 13.44 -5.99
N ASP A 37 -6.79 13.14 -6.44
CA ASP A 37 -7.71 14.14 -7.00
C ASP A 37 -7.92 15.29 -6.01
N ARG A 38 -8.23 14.97 -4.76
CA ARG A 38 -8.44 15.96 -3.71
C ARG A 38 -7.19 16.80 -3.44
N LEU A 39 -6.01 16.18 -3.36
CA LEU A 39 -4.74 16.89 -3.09
C LEU A 39 -4.33 17.78 -4.26
N LEU A 40 -4.70 17.44 -5.49
CA LEU A 40 -4.48 18.25 -6.69
C LEU A 40 -5.60 19.26 -6.98
N GLY A 41 -6.61 19.35 -6.10
CA GLY A 41 -7.73 20.27 -6.27
C GLY A 41 -8.72 19.89 -7.38
N ARG A 42 -8.75 18.61 -7.76
CA ARG A 42 -9.70 18.04 -8.72
C ARG A 42 -10.99 17.57 -8.04
N ALA A 43 -12.01 17.27 -8.84
CA ALA A 43 -13.21 16.63 -8.31
C ALA A 43 -12.91 15.21 -7.86
N GLU A 44 -13.46 14.78 -6.72
CA GLU A 44 -13.26 13.42 -6.20
C GLU A 44 -13.76 12.39 -7.21
N GLY A 45 -12.88 11.46 -7.58
CA GLY A 45 -13.16 10.41 -8.55
C GLY A 45 -13.00 10.84 -10.02
N GLU A 46 -12.48 12.02 -10.29
CA GLU A 46 -12.24 12.51 -11.66
C GLU A 46 -11.36 11.54 -12.46
N ASP A 47 -10.33 11.00 -11.82
CA ASP A 47 -9.38 10.09 -12.45
C ASP A 47 -9.78 8.60 -12.37
N MET A 48 -11.02 8.25 -11.94
CA MET A 48 -11.51 6.86 -11.93
C MET A 48 -11.51 6.19 -13.31
N ASN A 49 -11.58 6.98 -14.39
CA ASN A 49 -11.51 6.52 -15.77
C ASN A 49 -10.13 5.97 -16.17
N LEU A 50 -9.09 6.21 -15.36
CA LEU A 50 -7.76 5.64 -15.56
C LEU A 50 -7.67 4.16 -15.16
N ILE A 51 -8.69 3.62 -14.46
CA ILE A 51 -8.72 2.21 -14.08
C ILE A 51 -8.90 1.36 -15.32
N THR A 52 -7.88 0.55 -15.63
CA THR A 52 -7.94 -0.43 -16.72
C THR A 52 -7.86 -1.85 -16.16
N TYR A 53 -8.84 -2.69 -16.53
CA TYR A 53 -8.85 -4.09 -16.15
C TYR A 53 -8.03 -4.91 -17.14
N VAL A 54 -7.15 -5.73 -16.60
CA VAL A 54 -6.30 -6.64 -17.40
C VAL A 54 -6.54 -8.08 -16.96
N THR A 55 -6.09 -9.05 -17.77
CA THR A 55 -6.11 -10.46 -17.37
C THR A 55 -5.22 -10.66 -16.14
N ASP A 56 -5.81 -11.21 -15.09
CA ASP A 56 -5.08 -11.42 -13.84
C ASP A 56 -4.10 -12.61 -13.97
N ARG A 57 -3.04 -12.58 -13.16
CA ARG A 57 -2.10 -13.71 -13.07
C ARG A 57 -2.74 -14.85 -12.27
N ALA A 58 -2.41 -16.07 -12.63
CA ALA A 58 -2.88 -17.25 -11.89
C ALA A 58 -2.38 -17.22 -10.44
N GLY A 59 -3.28 -17.47 -9.48
CA GLY A 59 -2.96 -17.50 -8.05
C GLY A 59 -2.74 -16.12 -7.41
N HIS A 60 -3.23 -15.04 -8.03
CA HIS A 60 -3.17 -13.70 -7.43
C HIS A 60 -4.16 -13.58 -6.27
N ASP A 61 -3.70 -13.05 -5.15
CA ASP A 61 -4.55 -12.81 -3.98
C ASP A 61 -5.56 -11.70 -4.24
N MET A 62 -6.84 -11.98 -4.04
CA MET A 62 -7.89 -10.97 -4.18
C MET A 62 -7.85 -9.91 -3.07
N ARG A 63 -7.29 -10.26 -1.92
CA ARG A 63 -7.13 -9.39 -0.75
C ARG A 63 -5.99 -9.89 0.13
N TYR A 64 -5.42 -8.99 0.88
CA TYR A 64 -4.46 -9.31 1.93
C TYR A 64 -5.15 -9.13 3.29
N ALA A 65 -5.14 -10.20 4.09
CA ALA A 65 -5.67 -10.22 5.44
C ALA A 65 -4.59 -10.74 6.38
N ILE A 66 -4.20 -9.92 7.35
CA ILE A 66 -3.17 -10.26 8.33
C ILE A 66 -3.77 -10.16 9.72
N ASP A 67 -3.71 -11.25 10.47
CA ASP A 67 -4.16 -11.28 11.86
C ASP A 67 -3.02 -10.87 12.80
N SER A 68 -3.11 -9.64 13.33
CA SER A 68 -2.16 -9.08 14.29
C SER A 68 -2.62 -9.15 15.75
N ARG A 69 -3.71 -9.88 16.05
CA ARG A 69 -4.28 -9.95 17.43
C ARG A 69 -3.31 -10.48 18.46
N LYS A 70 -2.42 -11.43 18.11
CA LYS A 70 -1.38 -11.92 19.00
C LYS A 70 -0.43 -10.79 19.41
N LEU A 71 0.05 -10.02 18.44
CA LEU A 71 0.95 -8.88 18.69
C LEU A 71 0.28 -7.84 19.59
N GLN A 72 -1.00 -7.57 19.35
CA GLN A 72 -1.78 -6.66 20.19
C GLN A 72 -1.96 -7.19 21.61
N ALA A 73 -2.34 -8.46 21.76
CA ALA A 73 -2.64 -9.05 23.07
C ALA A 73 -1.38 -9.20 23.94
N GLU A 74 -0.25 -9.59 23.35
CA GLU A 74 0.97 -9.88 24.10
C GLU A 74 1.86 -8.64 24.29
N LEU A 75 1.93 -7.74 23.30
CA LEU A 75 2.84 -6.60 23.31
C LEU A 75 2.13 -5.23 23.31
N GLY A 76 0.79 -5.20 23.34
CA GLY A 76 0.01 -3.97 23.37
C GLY A 76 0.18 -3.09 22.13
N TRP A 77 0.58 -3.68 21.00
CA TRP A 77 0.82 -2.93 19.77
C TRP A 77 -0.48 -2.58 19.06
N GLU A 78 -0.57 -1.34 18.62
CA GLU A 78 -1.62 -0.88 17.70
C GLU A 78 -1.01 -0.07 16.55
N PRO A 79 -1.63 -0.07 15.36
CA PRO A 79 -1.21 0.80 14.26
C PRO A 79 -1.31 2.27 14.69
N SER A 80 -0.24 3.03 14.50
CA SER A 80 -0.21 4.47 14.81
C SER A 80 -1.04 5.32 13.86
N LEU A 81 -1.39 4.79 12.69
CA LEU A 81 -2.19 5.45 11.66
C LEU A 81 -3.25 4.49 11.13
N GLN A 82 -4.43 5.01 10.83
CA GLN A 82 -5.40 4.31 10.01
C GLN A 82 -4.98 4.36 8.54
N PHE A 83 -5.50 3.41 7.74
CA PHE A 83 -5.09 3.24 6.35
C PHE A 83 -5.28 4.52 5.52
N GLU A 84 -6.42 5.15 5.63
CA GLU A 84 -6.79 6.34 4.86
C GLU A 84 -5.87 7.54 5.19
N GLU A 85 -5.54 7.73 6.46
CA GLU A 85 -4.60 8.77 6.90
C GLU A 85 -3.17 8.46 6.44
N GLY A 86 -2.77 7.19 6.51
CA GLY A 86 -1.46 6.72 6.04
C GLY A 86 -1.29 6.92 4.54
N ILE A 87 -2.30 6.59 3.74
CA ILE A 87 -2.31 6.80 2.29
C ILE A 87 -2.21 8.29 1.95
N GLU A 88 -2.94 9.16 2.65
CA GLU A 88 -2.83 10.61 2.40
C GLU A 88 -1.41 11.12 2.63
N LYS A 89 -0.77 10.74 3.73
CA LYS A 89 0.64 11.10 4.01
C LYS A 89 1.58 10.57 2.92
N THR A 90 1.35 9.35 2.47
CA THR A 90 2.15 8.72 1.42
C THR A 90 1.99 9.46 0.10
N VAL A 91 0.77 9.76 -0.33
CA VAL A 91 0.50 10.49 -1.57
C VAL A 91 1.11 11.89 -1.53
N ARG A 92 0.96 12.63 -0.40
CA ARG A 92 1.61 13.93 -0.23
C ARG A 92 3.12 13.84 -0.40
N TRP A 93 3.74 12.84 0.22
CA TRP A 93 5.19 12.66 0.07
C TRP A 93 5.60 12.46 -1.38
N TYR A 94 4.87 11.64 -2.15
CA TYR A 94 5.15 11.46 -3.58
C TYR A 94 4.96 12.75 -4.39
N LEU A 95 3.91 13.51 -4.12
CA LEU A 95 3.67 14.79 -4.79
C LEU A 95 4.76 15.83 -4.48
N ASP A 96 5.28 15.82 -3.25
CA ASP A 96 6.32 16.73 -2.79
C ASP A 96 7.75 16.30 -3.23
N ASN A 97 7.94 15.05 -3.69
CA ASN A 97 9.23 14.48 -4.06
C ASN A 97 9.28 14.03 -5.52
N GLN A 98 8.81 14.87 -6.44
CA GLN A 98 8.71 14.55 -7.85
C GLN A 98 10.07 14.18 -8.47
N GLU A 99 11.14 14.89 -8.12
CA GLU A 99 12.49 14.59 -8.61
C GLU A 99 12.95 13.17 -8.26
N TRP A 100 12.62 12.69 -7.06
CA TRP A 100 12.89 11.31 -6.65
C TRP A 100 12.13 10.31 -7.51
N MET A 101 10.85 10.58 -7.78
CA MET A 101 10.02 9.75 -8.68
C MET A 101 10.60 9.71 -10.08
N ASP A 102 10.96 10.86 -10.66
CA ASP A 102 11.50 10.97 -12.00
C ASP A 102 12.81 10.21 -12.14
N ASN A 103 13.68 10.26 -11.14
CA ASN A 103 14.93 9.49 -11.10
C ASN A 103 14.70 7.96 -11.08
N ILE A 104 13.64 7.48 -10.46
CA ILE A 104 13.30 6.04 -10.43
C ILE A 104 12.64 5.62 -11.74
N THR A 105 11.70 6.42 -12.26
CA THR A 105 10.88 6.06 -13.42
C THR A 105 11.61 6.26 -14.75
N SER A 106 12.63 7.13 -14.81
CA SER A 106 13.42 7.39 -16.03
C SER A 106 14.45 6.30 -16.36
N GLY A 107 14.59 5.26 -15.53
CA GLY A 107 15.63 4.25 -15.65
C GLY A 107 15.14 2.87 -16.09
N ASP A 108 15.78 1.82 -15.55
CA ASP A 108 15.53 0.40 -15.89
C ASP A 108 14.12 -0.12 -15.52
N TYR A 109 13.30 0.67 -14.81
CA TYR A 109 11.97 0.27 -14.39
C TYR A 109 10.99 0.10 -15.56
N GLU A 110 11.05 0.97 -16.56
CA GLU A 110 10.24 0.81 -17.78
C GLU A 110 10.56 -0.50 -18.50
N LYS A 111 11.84 -0.84 -18.57
CA LYS A 111 12.32 -2.09 -19.17
C LYS A 111 11.81 -3.32 -18.40
N TYR A 112 11.87 -3.27 -17.09
CA TYR A 112 11.34 -4.33 -16.22
C TYR A 112 9.83 -4.51 -16.41
N TYR A 113 9.07 -3.41 -16.50
CA TYR A 113 7.62 -3.45 -16.71
C TYR A 113 7.27 -4.08 -18.06
N ASP A 114 7.97 -3.68 -19.12
CA ASP A 114 7.78 -4.23 -20.46
C ASP A 114 8.09 -5.73 -20.51
N ASP A 115 9.17 -6.16 -19.90
CA ASP A 115 9.57 -7.59 -19.84
C ASP A 115 8.57 -8.45 -19.06
N MET A 116 7.96 -7.91 -18.00
CA MET A 116 7.03 -8.65 -17.16
C MET A 116 5.59 -8.68 -17.69
N TYR A 117 5.14 -7.66 -18.41
CA TYR A 117 3.72 -7.48 -18.74
C TYR A 117 3.38 -7.41 -20.24
N LYS A 118 4.31 -7.04 -21.12
CA LYS A 118 4.06 -6.98 -22.58
C LYS A 118 4.15 -8.32 -23.30
N ASN A 119 4.77 -9.33 -22.69
CA ASN A 119 4.98 -10.66 -23.29
C ASN A 119 4.06 -11.75 -22.69
N ARG A 120 2.90 -11.39 -22.18
CA ARG A 120 1.91 -12.33 -21.64
C ARG A 120 0.59 -12.29 -22.40
#